data_f3d62985a1fe07d53ded471296db1e61
#
_entry.id   f3d62985a1fe07d53ded471296db1e61
#
_cell.length_a   1.000
_cell.length_b   1.000
_cell.length_c   1.000
_cell.angle_alpha   90.00
_cell.angle_beta   90.00
_cell.angle_gamma   90.00
#
_symmetry.space_group_name_H-M   'P 1'
#
loop_
_entity.id
_entity.type
_entity.pdbx_description
1 polymer ?
#
loop_
_entity_poly.entity_id
_entity_poly.type
_entity_poly.pdbx_seq_one_letter_code
_entity_poly.pdbx_strand_id
1 'polypeptide(L)'
;MTRIMIVGNGAVDCRYAPIIESADLVVRFNDCRSSGASGLRTDVVAVCNTGRPAKSMLGSDVWRSHPAVAQAEEIWCVRDPRKFAAMKPLIAVLHPELDDFCDDGTQAFNAFCLESGKRCFVIDERTHDWVDDVLQSYHPAPYVVPSSGIIVIASVLDRYPNATITIVGFGHGLACHRGGVF
;
A
#
# COMPACT_ATOMS: atom_id res chain seq x y z
N MET A 1 -8.55 -19.09 -14.09
CA MET A 1 -8.80 -17.66 -13.88
C MET A 1 -8.00 -17.25 -12.63
N THR A 2 -7.10 -16.31 -12.75
CA THR A 2 -6.23 -15.87 -11.65
C THR A 2 -7.05 -15.24 -10.52
N ARG A 3 -6.82 -15.70 -9.29
CA ARG A 3 -7.50 -15.18 -8.08
C ARG A 3 -6.52 -14.35 -7.28
N ILE A 4 -6.84 -13.08 -7.07
CA ILE A 4 -6.01 -12.11 -6.37
C ILE A 4 -6.70 -11.67 -5.08
N MET A 5 -5.99 -11.74 -3.97
CA MET A 5 -6.44 -11.24 -2.67
C MET A 5 -5.68 -9.96 -2.32
N ILE A 6 -6.41 -8.87 -2.07
CA ILE A 6 -5.85 -7.63 -1.55
C ILE A 6 -6.27 -7.50 -0.09
N VAL A 7 -5.31 -7.65 0.81
CA VAL A 7 -5.55 -7.80 2.27
C VAL A 7 -5.02 -6.56 2.99
N GLY A 8 -5.94 -5.70 3.41
CA GLY A 8 -5.63 -4.50 4.19
C GLY A 8 -5.20 -4.80 5.62
N ASN A 9 -4.85 -3.74 6.35
CA ASN A 9 -4.38 -3.81 7.74
C ASN A 9 -5.51 -3.78 8.79
N GLY A 10 -6.77 -3.69 8.35
CA GLY A 10 -7.94 -3.80 9.23
C GLY A 10 -8.23 -5.23 9.66
N ALA A 11 -9.25 -5.38 10.51
CA ALA A 11 -9.68 -6.69 10.95
C ALA A 11 -10.15 -7.55 9.76
N VAL A 12 -9.69 -8.79 9.70
CA VAL A 12 -10.10 -9.79 8.72
C VAL A 12 -10.68 -10.98 9.47
N ASP A 13 -11.88 -11.41 9.10
CA ASP A 13 -12.50 -12.61 9.65
C ASP A 13 -11.64 -13.84 9.31
N CYS A 14 -11.36 -14.69 10.29
CA CYS A 14 -10.54 -15.89 10.12
C CYS A 14 -11.07 -16.87 9.04
N ARG A 15 -12.35 -16.79 8.69
CA ARG A 15 -12.95 -17.55 7.58
C ARG A 15 -12.30 -17.25 6.22
N TYR A 16 -11.68 -16.08 6.07
CA TYR A 16 -10.95 -15.73 4.84
C TYR A 16 -9.56 -16.36 4.76
N ALA A 17 -8.98 -16.86 5.87
CA ALA A 17 -7.63 -17.41 5.85
C ALA A 17 -7.46 -18.55 4.81
N PRO A 18 -8.34 -19.57 4.71
CA PRO A 18 -8.20 -20.61 3.67
C PRO A 18 -8.33 -20.04 2.24
N ILE A 19 -9.13 -19.00 2.05
CA ILE A 19 -9.31 -18.36 0.74
C ILE A 19 -8.04 -17.60 0.36
N ILE A 20 -7.46 -16.85 1.31
CA ILE A 20 -6.20 -16.13 1.13
C ILE A 20 -5.05 -17.10 0.82
N GLU A 21 -4.93 -18.19 1.59
CA GLU A 21 -3.89 -19.20 1.35
C GLU A 21 -4.00 -19.88 -0.03
N SER A 22 -5.21 -20.00 -0.58
CA SER A 22 -5.45 -20.64 -1.87
C SER A 22 -5.44 -19.68 -3.07
N ALA A 23 -5.24 -18.39 -2.85
CA ALA A 23 -5.18 -17.39 -3.93
C ALA A 23 -3.91 -17.56 -4.77
N ASP A 24 -3.91 -17.07 -6.00
CA ASP A 24 -2.74 -17.11 -6.89
C ASP A 24 -1.77 -15.95 -6.61
N LEU A 25 -2.30 -14.83 -6.08
CA LEU A 25 -1.51 -13.67 -5.66
C LEU A 25 -2.15 -13.04 -4.41
N VAL A 26 -1.33 -12.77 -3.41
CA VAL A 26 -1.73 -12.09 -2.17
C VAL A 26 -0.92 -10.83 -1.97
N VAL A 27 -1.61 -9.68 -1.93
CA VAL A 27 -1.01 -8.36 -1.67
C VAL A 27 -1.38 -7.91 -0.27
N ARG A 28 -0.38 -7.60 0.58
CA ARG A 28 -0.56 -6.99 1.90
C ARG A 28 0.08 -5.60 1.95
N PHE A 29 -0.15 -4.85 3.01
CA PHE A 29 0.27 -3.45 3.11
C PHE A 29 1.20 -3.18 4.29
N ASN A 30 2.24 -2.37 4.06
CA ASN A 30 3.13 -1.82 5.07
C ASN A 30 3.64 -2.88 6.07
N ASP A 31 3.16 -2.82 7.31
CA ASP A 31 3.52 -3.68 8.42
C ASP A 31 2.73 -5.00 8.49
N CYS A 32 1.90 -5.29 7.49
CA CYS A 32 1.18 -6.57 7.33
C CYS A 32 0.43 -7.03 8.60
N ARG A 33 -0.23 -6.12 9.33
CA ARG A 33 -0.85 -6.35 10.66
C ARG A 33 -1.85 -7.50 10.69
N SER A 34 -2.51 -7.78 9.58
CA SER A 34 -3.49 -8.86 9.50
C SER A 34 -2.86 -10.23 9.24
N SER A 35 -1.55 -10.31 8.97
CA SER A 35 -0.83 -11.57 8.77
C SER A 35 -0.86 -12.42 10.05
N GLY A 36 -1.04 -13.73 9.89
CA GLY A 36 -1.29 -14.66 10.99
C GLY A 36 -2.78 -14.92 11.17
N ALA A 37 -3.53 -13.95 11.66
CA ALA A 37 -4.99 -14.12 11.87
C ALA A 37 -5.76 -14.33 10.55
N SER A 38 -5.31 -13.72 9.45
CA SER A 38 -5.89 -13.85 8.11
C SER A 38 -5.05 -14.75 7.16
N GLY A 39 -4.35 -15.75 7.67
CA GLY A 39 -3.40 -16.56 6.91
C GLY A 39 -2.03 -15.90 6.84
N LEU A 40 -1.03 -16.66 6.35
CA LEU A 40 0.38 -16.24 6.28
C LEU A 40 0.79 -15.80 4.87
N ARG A 41 0.16 -16.36 3.83
CA ARG A 41 0.55 -16.12 2.45
C ARG A 41 0.68 -14.64 2.12
N THR A 42 1.81 -14.28 1.56
CA THR A 42 2.13 -12.92 1.14
C THR A 42 3.09 -13.00 -0.05
N ASP A 43 2.62 -12.66 -1.23
CA ASP A 43 3.44 -12.64 -2.44
C ASP A 43 4.00 -11.24 -2.67
N VAL A 44 3.24 -10.20 -2.27
CA VAL A 44 3.57 -8.79 -2.44
C VAL A 44 3.33 -8.02 -1.14
N VAL A 45 4.28 -7.15 -0.76
CA VAL A 45 4.04 -6.11 0.24
C VAL A 45 4.02 -4.75 -0.45
N ALA A 46 2.86 -4.11 -0.47
CA ALA A 46 2.69 -2.75 -0.96
C ALA A 46 3.02 -1.74 0.16
N VAL A 47 4.04 -0.93 -0.04
CA VAL A 47 4.57 -0.02 0.98
C VAL A 47 4.29 1.44 0.65
N CYS A 48 3.90 2.21 1.65
CA CYS A 48 3.94 3.66 1.58
C CYS A 48 5.40 4.09 1.65
N ASN A 49 6.01 4.33 0.49
CA ASN A 49 7.45 4.57 0.34
C ASN A 49 7.86 6.03 0.58
N THR A 50 7.00 6.86 1.17
CA THR A 50 7.37 8.25 1.54
C THR A 50 7.03 8.55 3.00
N GLY A 51 7.70 9.55 3.56
CA GLY A 51 7.42 10.11 4.88
C GLY A 51 7.66 9.15 6.05
N ARG A 52 6.92 9.39 7.14
CA ARG A 52 7.05 8.61 8.40
C ARG A 52 6.86 7.12 8.23
N PRO A 53 5.87 6.62 7.44
CA PRO A 53 5.72 5.18 7.23
C PRO A 53 6.95 4.54 6.60
N ALA A 54 7.53 5.17 5.58
CA ALA A 54 8.75 4.69 4.94
C ALA A 54 9.92 4.64 5.93
N LYS A 55 10.15 5.74 6.66
CA LYS A 55 11.21 5.84 7.68
C LYS A 55 11.07 4.76 8.76
N SER A 56 9.83 4.54 9.23
CA SER A 56 9.54 3.51 10.25
C SER A 56 9.86 2.11 9.76
N MET A 57 9.43 1.74 8.56
CA MET A 57 9.68 0.40 8.00
C MET A 57 11.16 0.18 7.72
N LEU A 58 11.82 1.12 7.04
CA LEU A 58 13.23 1.03 6.67
C LEU A 58 14.18 1.02 7.87
N GLY A 59 13.83 1.72 8.95
CA GLY A 59 14.58 1.74 10.19
C GLY A 59 14.30 0.58 11.15
N SER A 60 13.45 -0.38 10.77
CA SER A 60 12.98 -1.44 11.68
C SER A 60 13.46 -2.84 11.24
N ASP A 61 14.34 -3.43 12.02
CA ASP A 61 14.72 -4.84 11.82
C ASP A 61 13.54 -5.78 12.05
N VAL A 62 12.58 -5.41 12.89
CA VAL A 62 11.34 -6.16 13.11
C VAL A 62 10.51 -6.20 11.84
N TRP A 63 10.40 -5.09 11.11
CA TRP A 63 9.71 -5.08 9.82
C TRP A 63 10.44 -5.92 8.78
N ARG A 64 11.76 -5.77 8.66
CA ARG A 64 12.60 -6.53 7.70
C ARG A 64 12.52 -8.04 7.93
N SER A 65 12.45 -8.48 9.18
CA SER A 65 12.34 -9.88 9.57
C SER A 65 10.91 -10.40 9.72
N HIS A 66 9.89 -9.54 9.52
CA HIS A 66 8.50 -9.95 9.63
C HIS A 66 8.18 -11.08 8.64
N PRO A 67 7.55 -12.20 9.06
CA PRO A 67 7.32 -13.37 8.20
C PRO A 67 6.68 -13.03 6.84
N ALA A 68 5.67 -12.15 6.81
CA ALA A 68 5.03 -11.73 5.58
C ALA A 68 5.99 -10.95 4.66
N VAL A 69 6.87 -10.09 5.22
CA VAL A 69 7.88 -9.36 4.45
C VAL A 69 8.97 -10.30 3.96
N ALA A 70 9.43 -11.24 4.81
CA ALA A 70 10.43 -12.23 4.46
C ALA A 70 9.94 -13.16 3.32
N GLN A 71 8.67 -13.58 3.38
CA GLN A 71 8.05 -14.46 2.38
C GLN A 71 7.80 -13.77 1.04
N ALA A 72 7.45 -12.48 1.04
CA ALA A 72 7.08 -11.75 -0.16
C ALA A 72 8.21 -11.79 -1.21
N GLU A 73 7.83 -12.02 -2.46
CA GLU A 73 8.74 -11.96 -3.61
C GLU A 73 8.89 -10.52 -4.14
N GLU A 74 7.90 -9.68 -3.92
CA GLU A 74 7.88 -8.32 -4.42
C GLU A 74 7.56 -7.29 -3.33
N ILE A 75 8.20 -6.13 -3.44
CA ILE A 75 7.83 -4.90 -2.72
C ILE A 75 7.30 -3.91 -3.75
N TRP A 76 6.07 -3.43 -3.54
CA TRP A 76 5.48 -2.40 -4.39
C TRP A 76 5.53 -1.06 -3.68
N CYS A 77 6.36 -0.14 -4.18
CA CYS A 77 6.35 1.27 -3.77
C CYS A 77 5.11 1.95 -4.34
N VAL A 78 4.19 2.33 -3.46
CA VAL A 78 2.87 2.81 -3.88
C VAL A 78 2.90 4.22 -4.43
N ARG A 79 3.87 5.05 -4.02
CA ARG A 79 3.96 6.46 -4.37
C ARG A 79 5.01 6.70 -5.45
N ASP A 80 4.61 7.34 -6.57
CA ASP A 80 5.56 7.73 -7.63
C ASP A 80 6.47 8.87 -7.13
N PRO A 81 7.79 8.69 -7.13
CA PRO A 81 8.73 9.70 -6.60
C PRO A 81 8.62 11.05 -7.31
N ARG A 82 8.34 11.07 -8.61
CA ARG A 82 8.26 12.31 -9.39
C ARG A 82 7.01 13.10 -9.04
N LYS A 83 5.85 12.42 -8.97
CA LYS A 83 4.59 13.06 -8.55
C LYS A 83 4.73 13.65 -7.15
N PHE A 84 5.27 12.90 -6.19
CA PHE A 84 5.42 13.37 -4.81
C PHE A 84 6.48 14.47 -4.66
N ALA A 85 7.56 14.44 -5.44
CA ALA A 85 8.52 15.54 -5.51
C ALA A 85 7.87 16.82 -6.05
N ALA A 86 7.05 16.72 -7.10
CA ALA A 86 6.33 17.86 -7.67
C ALA A 86 5.29 18.45 -6.70
N MET A 87 4.67 17.64 -5.86
CA MET A 87 3.71 18.09 -4.84
C MET A 87 4.36 18.75 -3.62
N LYS A 88 5.63 18.48 -3.33
CA LYS A 88 6.31 18.92 -2.10
C LYS A 88 6.19 20.42 -1.80
N PRO A 89 6.38 21.34 -2.76
CA PRO A 89 6.24 22.78 -2.49
C PRO A 89 4.83 23.18 -2.08
N LEU A 90 3.80 22.58 -2.70
CA LEU A 90 2.41 22.87 -2.39
C LEU A 90 2.02 22.33 -1.02
N ILE A 91 2.43 21.10 -0.69
CA ILE A 91 2.20 20.47 0.61
C ILE A 91 2.85 21.31 1.72
N ALA A 92 4.08 21.79 1.53
CA ALA A 92 4.76 22.61 2.52
C ALA A 92 4.00 23.91 2.87
N VAL A 93 3.22 24.44 1.91
CA VAL A 93 2.42 25.67 2.12
C VAL A 93 1.04 25.36 2.73
N LEU A 94 0.34 24.36 2.18
CA LEU A 94 -1.04 24.07 2.56
C LEU A 94 -1.15 23.15 3.79
N HIS A 95 -0.14 22.32 4.02
CA HIS A 95 -0.10 21.28 5.05
C HIS A 95 1.27 21.24 5.74
N PRO A 96 1.68 22.33 6.42
CA PRO A 96 3.02 22.41 7.05
C PRO A 96 3.24 21.32 8.13
N GLU A 97 2.18 20.74 8.67
CA GLU A 97 2.22 19.60 9.60
C GLU A 97 2.66 18.29 8.92
N LEU A 98 2.64 18.23 7.59
CA LEU A 98 3.06 17.10 6.76
C LEU A 98 4.48 17.33 6.20
N ASP A 99 5.38 17.80 7.01
CA ASP A 99 6.74 18.26 6.66
C ASP A 99 7.59 17.19 5.94
N ASP A 100 7.41 15.92 6.30
CA ASP A 100 8.14 14.79 5.73
C ASP A 100 7.31 13.94 4.75
N PHE A 101 6.05 14.34 4.46
CA PHE A 101 5.10 13.54 3.67
C PHE A 101 5.63 13.13 2.29
N CYS A 102 6.39 14.00 1.64
CA CYS A 102 6.98 13.78 0.32
C CYS A 102 8.43 13.30 0.37
N ASP A 103 8.98 13.00 1.56
CA ASP A 103 10.35 12.47 1.67
C ASP A 103 10.41 11.07 1.08
N ASP A 104 11.13 10.92 -0.03
CA ASP A 104 11.16 9.69 -0.82
C ASP A 104 12.09 8.62 -0.23
N GLY A 105 11.56 7.44 0.03
CA GLY A 105 12.30 6.25 0.47
C GLY A 105 12.48 5.18 -0.62
N THR A 106 12.07 5.46 -1.87
CA THR A 106 12.06 4.46 -2.95
C THR A 106 13.43 3.82 -3.18
N GLN A 107 14.50 4.62 -3.16
CA GLN A 107 15.86 4.07 -3.34
C GLN A 107 16.25 3.12 -2.21
N ALA A 108 15.87 3.41 -0.97
CA ALA A 108 16.16 2.55 0.17
C ALA A 108 15.35 1.25 0.14
N PHE A 109 14.08 1.29 -0.31
CA PHE A 109 13.31 0.06 -0.57
C PHE A 109 13.92 -0.76 -1.70
N ASN A 110 14.39 -0.12 -2.77
CA ASN A 110 15.08 -0.84 -3.85
C ASN A 110 16.37 -1.51 -3.37
N ALA A 111 17.18 -0.83 -2.55
CA ALA A 111 18.36 -1.42 -1.93
C ALA A 111 17.99 -2.63 -1.05
N PHE A 112 16.97 -2.51 -0.21
CA PHE A 112 16.44 -3.61 0.59
C PHE A 112 16.02 -4.80 -0.30
N CYS A 113 15.35 -4.54 -1.41
CA CYS A 113 14.94 -5.60 -2.34
C CYS A 113 16.15 -6.30 -2.96
N LEU A 114 17.16 -5.56 -3.39
CA LEU A 114 18.40 -6.13 -3.94
C LEU A 114 19.13 -7.01 -2.91
N GLU A 115 19.26 -6.53 -1.68
CA GLU A 115 19.89 -7.26 -0.57
C GLU A 115 19.15 -8.54 -0.21
N SER A 116 17.82 -8.53 -0.30
CA SER A 116 16.94 -9.64 0.08
C SER A 116 16.50 -10.54 -1.08
N GLY A 117 16.98 -10.30 -2.31
CA GLY A 117 16.63 -11.08 -3.50
C GLY A 117 15.19 -10.90 -3.96
N LYS A 118 14.56 -9.76 -3.63
CA LYS A 118 13.17 -9.42 -4.00
C LYS A 118 13.12 -8.52 -5.23
N ARG A 119 11.97 -8.52 -5.90
CA ARG A 119 11.70 -7.54 -6.97
C ARG A 119 11.10 -6.26 -6.36
N CYS A 120 11.56 -5.11 -6.83
CA CYS A 120 10.97 -3.82 -6.49
C CYS A 120 10.16 -3.28 -7.66
N PHE A 121 8.92 -2.88 -7.40
CA PHE A 121 8.04 -2.25 -8.40
C PHE A 121 7.54 -0.92 -7.86
N VAL A 122 7.51 0.12 -8.70
CA VAL A 122 6.95 1.44 -8.35
C VAL A 122 5.67 1.63 -9.13
N ILE A 123 4.56 1.90 -8.43
CA ILE A 123 3.29 2.27 -9.08
C ILE A 123 3.45 3.68 -9.64
N ASP A 124 3.26 3.82 -10.93
CA ASP A 124 3.57 5.03 -11.67
C ASP A 124 2.53 6.16 -11.49
N GLU A 125 2.91 7.36 -11.87
CA GLU A 125 2.10 8.56 -11.83
C GLU A 125 0.77 8.42 -12.58
N ARG A 126 0.76 7.68 -13.71
CA ARG A 126 -0.46 7.47 -14.51
C ARG A 126 -1.56 6.76 -13.72
N THR A 127 -1.19 5.79 -12.90
CA THR A 127 -2.16 5.12 -12.02
C THR A 127 -2.74 6.08 -11.00
N HIS A 128 -1.92 6.98 -10.44
CA HIS A 128 -2.37 8.01 -9.52
C HIS A 128 -3.32 8.99 -10.18
N ASP A 129 -2.97 9.50 -11.36
CA ASP A 129 -3.78 10.47 -12.11
C ASP A 129 -5.13 9.86 -12.49
N TRP A 130 -5.13 8.62 -12.97
CA TRP A 130 -6.37 7.91 -13.26
C TRP A 130 -7.26 7.75 -12.02
N VAL A 131 -6.70 7.42 -10.86
CA VAL A 131 -7.46 7.31 -9.61
C VAL A 131 -8.01 8.68 -9.19
N ASP A 132 -7.21 9.74 -9.28
CA ASP A 132 -7.66 11.10 -8.98
C ASP A 132 -8.82 11.51 -9.88
N ASP A 133 -8.74 11.26 -11.20
CA ASP A 133 -9.80 11.55 -12.16
C ASP A 133 -11.09 10.78 -11.85
N VAL A 134 -10.98 9.49 -11.56
CA VAL A 134 -12.13 8.67 -11.18
C VAL A 134 -12.77 9.18 -9.89
N LEU A 135 -11.96 9.47 -8.85
CA LEU A 135 -12.47 9.97 -7.57
C LEU A 135 -13.17 11.31 -7.72
N GLN A 136 -12.65 12.23 -8.53
CA GLN A 136 -13.27 13.54 -8.78
C GLN A 136 -14.71 13.42 -9.29
N SER A 137 -15.02 12.39 -10.08
CA SER A 137 -16.38 12.15 -10.58
C SER A 137 -17.41 11.85 -9.48
N TYR A 138 -16.94 11.43 -8.30
CA TYR A 138 -17.77 11.13 -7.13
C TYR A 138 -17.85 12.28 -6.12
N HIS A 139 -17.26 13.45 -6.44
CA HIS A 139 -17.24 14.62 -5.56
C HIS A 139 -16.81 14.31 -4.12
N PRO A 140 -15.64 13.71 -3.91
CA PRO A 140 -15.20 13.28 -2.59
C PRO A 140 -14.98 14.49 -1.67
N ALA A 141 -15.02 14.25 -0.36
CA ALA A 141 -14.49 15.21 0.60
C ALA A 141 -13.01 15.52 0.28
N PRO A 142 -12.51 16.72 0.59
CA PRO A 142 -11.12 17.07 0.32
C PRO A 142 -10.13 16.05 0.90
N TYR A 143 -9.14 15.66 0.10
CA TYR A 143 -8.06 14.76 0.49
C TYR A 143 -6.73 15.28 -0.09
N VAL A 144 -5.63 14.93 0.53
CA VAL A 144 -4.30 15.32 0.04
C VAL A 144 -3.85 14.41 -1.11
N VAL A 145 -3.99 13.10 -0.91
CA VAL A 145 -3.73 12.06 -1.92
C VAL A 145 -4.68 10.88 -1.68
N PRO A 146 -4.98 10.08 -2.71
CA PRO A 146 -5.69 8.82 -2.54
C PRO A 146 -4.94 7.88 -1.59
N SER A 147 -5.69 7.05 -0.87
CA SER A 147 -5.07 6.06 0.03
C SER A 147 -4.24 5.03 -0.76
N SER A 148 -3.19 4.50 -0.13
CA SER A 148 -2.40 3.42 -0.71
C SER A 148 -3.25 2.22 -1.16
N GLY A 149 -4.34 1.96 -0.44
CA GLY A 149 -5.25 0.87 -0.77
C GLY A 149 -5.90 1.03 -2.14
N ILE A 150 -6.46 2.20 -2.44
CA ILE A 150 -7.14 2.43 -3.72
C ILE A 150 -6.15 2.47 -4.88
N ILE A 151 -4.95 3.02 -4.68
CA ILE A 151 -3.89 3.03 -5.69
C ILE A 151 -3.46 1.60 -6.05
N VAL A 152 -3.28 0.74 -5.06
CA VAL A 152 -2.92 -0.68 -5.29
C VAL A 152 -4.06 -1.42 -5.99
N ILE A 153 -5.31 -1.21 -5.57
CA ILE A 153 -6.48 -1.81 -6.24
C ILE A 153 -6.51 -1.40 -7.71
N ALA A 154 -6.32 -0.13 -8.01
CA ALA A 154 -6.27 0.41 -9.37
C ALA A 154 -5.13 -0.23 -10.19
N SER A 155 -3.93 -0.31 -9.63
CA SER A 155 -2.78 -0.96 -10.27
C SER A 155 -3.02 -2.45 -10.55
N VAL A 156 -3.68 -3.15 -9.62
CA VAL A 156 -4.02 -4.59 -9.81
C VAL A 156 -5.08 -4.76 -10.89
N LEU A 157 -6.10 -3.90 -10.94
CA LEU A 157 -7.13 -3.93 -11.99
C LEU A 157 -6.54 -3.73 -13.39
N ASP A 158 -5.60 -2.79 -13.52
CA ASP A 158 -4.92 -2.50 -14.78
C ASP A 158 -4.01 -3.67 -15.21
N ARG A 159 -3.21 -4.19 -14.29
CA ARG A 159 -2.23 -5.26 -14.58
C ARG A 159 -2.85 -6.64 -14.79
N TYR A 160 -4.02 -6.90 -14.21
CA TYR A 160 -4.68 -8.21 -14.22
C TYR A 160 -6.16 -8.10 -14.63
N PRO A 161 -6.47 -7.63 -15.83
CA PRO A 161 -7.84 -7.30 -16.26
C PRO A 161 -8.77 -8.51 -16.27
N ASN A 162 -8.24 -9.73 -16.32
CA ASN A 162 -9.02 -10.97 -16.35
C ASN A 162 -8.99 -11.74 -15.01
N ALA A 163 -8.47 -11.14 -13.93
CA ALA A 163 -8.42 -11.79 -12.63
C ALA A 163 -9.72 -11.59 -11.83
N THR A 164 -10.00 -12.52 -10.95
CA THR A 164 -10.98 -12.31 -9.86
C THR A 164 -10.25 -11.66 -8.69
N ILE A 165 -10.64 -10.44 -8.33
CA ILE A 165 -10.03 -9.67 -7.25
C ILE A 165 -10.97 -9.67 -6.05
N THR A 166 -10.46 -10.07 -4.91
CA THR A 166 -11.16 -10.02 -3.63
C THR A 166 -10.42 -9.08 -2.67
N ILE A 167 -11.16 -8.20 -2.02
CA ILE A 167 -10.63 -7.17 -1.13
C ILE A 167 -11.15 -7.43 0.29
N VAL A 168 -10.26 -7.55 1.27
CA VAL A 168 -10.59 -7.76 2.69
C VAL A 168 -9.70 -6.92 3.59
N GLY A 169 -10.14 -6.67 4.84
CA GLY A 169 -9.34 -5.93 5.81
C GLY A 169 -9.23 -4.42 5.54
N PHE A 170 -10.14 -3.88 4.72
CA PHE A 170 -10.35 -2.45 4.57
C PHE A 170 -11.55 -2.08 5.44
N GLY A 171 -11.29 -1.54 6.61
CA GLY A 171 -12.33 -1.16 7.55
C GLY A 171 -13.17 -0.01 6.99
N HIS A 172 -14.38 -0.31 6.52
CA HIS A 172 -15.43 0.67 6.26
C HIS A 172 -16.32 0.84 7.49
N GLY A 173 -15.79 0.56 8.69
CA GLY A 173 -16.48 0.87 9.92
C GLY A 173 -16.64 2.38 10.04
N LEU A 174 -17.83 2.83 10.40
CA LEU A 174 -18.08 4.18 10.88
C LEU A 174 -17.06 4.46 12.00
N ALA A 175 -15.93 5.03 11.63
CA ALA A 175 -14.95 5.51 12.58
C ALA A 175 -15.60 6.68 13.30
N CYS A 176 -16.05 6.44 14.51
CA CYS A 176 -16.38 7.49 15.44
C CYS A 176 -15.16 8.40 15.52
N HIS A 177 -15.31 9.64 15.06
CA HIS A 177 -14.25 10.63 15.04
C HIS A 177 -13.63 10.79 16.44
N ARG A 178 -12.46 10.26 16.66
CA ARG A 178 -11.46 10.89 17.53
C ARG A 178 -10.31 11.29 16.63
N GLY A 179 -10.08 12.61 16.58
CA GLY A 179 -9.15 13.23 15.67
C GLY A 179 -7.78 12.56 15.68
N GLY A 180 -7.40 12.05 14.56
CA GLY A 180 -6.09 11.56 14.21
C GLY A 180 -5.98 11.68 12.71
N VAL A 181 -5.15 12.61 12.27
CA VAL A 181 -4.76 12.81 10.88
C VAL A 181 -4.00 11.58 10.44
N PHE A 182 -4.49 10.92 9.38
CA PHE A 182 -3.76 9.87 8.66
C PHE A 182 -3.32 10.40 7.31
#